data_79c6d52dbd18dcb4e32ed1239762110c
#
_entry.id   79c6d52dbd18dcb4e32ed1239762110c
#
_cell.length_a   1.000
_cell.length_b   1.000
_cell.length_c   1.000
_cell.angle_alpha   90.00
_cell.angle_beta   90.00
_cell.angle_gamma   90.00
#
_symmetry.space_group_name_H-M   'P 1'
#
loop_
_entity.id
_entity.type
_entity.pdbx_description
1 polymer ?
#
loop_
_entity_poly.entity_id
_entity_poly.type
_entity_poly.pdbx_seq_one_letter_code
_entity_poly.pdbx_strand_id
1 'polypeptide(L)'
;MIWDSERYWQKSKAYMQIATQGERGSWERSFWRALGLEFLLRAALTKIHPALNADPQNEGLNLLYAFGIPVKGEPRSIPIHAVTARLERIIERFQKPQREF
;
A
#
# COMPACT_ATOMS: atom_id res chain seq x y z
N MET A 1 -13.65 2.46 -5.67
CA MET A 1 -12.23 2.61 -6.09
C MET A 1 -11.42 1.43 -5.55
N ILE A 2 -10.55 0.83 -6.39
CA ILE A 2 -9.75 -0.32 -5.97
C ILE A 2 -8.60 0.04 -5.01
N TRP A 3 -8.19 1.31 -4.97
CA TRP A 3 -7.16 1.79 -4.04
C TRP A 3 -7.77 2.29 -2.73
N ASP A 4 -8.72 1.54 -2.23
CA ASP A 4 -9.42 1.83 -0.99
C ASP A 4 -8.68 1.14 0.16
N SER A 5 -8.37 1.89 1.22
CA SER A 5 -7.66 1.35 2.38
C SER A 5 -8.38 0.18 3.03
N GLU A 6 -9.70 0.23 3.08
CA GLU A 6 -10.49 -0.87 3.66
C GLU A 6 -10.35 -2.15 2.85
N ARG A 7 -10.36 -2.05 1.52
CA ARG A 7 -10.15 -3.22 0.66
C ARG A 7 -8.77 -3.81 0.84
N TYR A 8 -7.73 -2.97 0.92
CA TYR A 8 -6.38 -3.44 1.18
C TYR A 8 -6.26 -4.09 2.54
N TRP A 9 -6.91 -3.52 3.54
CA TRP A 9 -6.94 -4.08 4.89
C TRP A 9 -7.60 -5.46 4.91
N GLN A 10 -8.75 -5.61 4.23
CA GLN A 10 -9.43 -6.91 4.15
C GLN A 10 -8.59 -7.96 3.44
N LYS A 11 -7.92 -7.58 2.35
CA LYS A 11 -7.00 -8.48 1.65
C LYS A 11 -5.82 -8.88 2.53
N SER A 12 -5.26 -7.93 3.27
CA SER A 12 -4.17 -8.20 4.20
C SER A 12 -4.57 -9.26 5.22
N LYS A 13 -5.73 -9.09 5.84
CA LYS A 13 -6.22 -10.06 6.82
C LYS A 13 -6.42 -11.45 6.20
N ALA A 14 -7.00 -11.50 5.01
CA ALA A 14 -7.26 -12.75 4.31
C ALA A 14 -5.96 -13.50 3.99
N TYR A 15 -4.97 -12.81 3.48
CA TYR A 15 -3.67 -13.43 3.15
C TYR A 15 -2.89 -13.84 4.38
N MET A 16 -2.96 -13.06 5.46
CA MET A 16 -2.32 -13.46 6.72
C MET A 16 -2.98 -14.71 7.29
N GLN A 17 -4.29 -14.84 7.15
CA GLN A 17 -5.00 -16.03 7.60
C GLN A 17 -4.59 -17.26 6.78
N ILE A 18 -4.48 -17.12 5.45
CA ILE A 18 -3.96 -18.20 4.61
C ILE A 18 -2.56 -18.59 5.03
N ALA A 19 -1.71 -17.62 5.35
CA ALA A 19 -0.34 -17.88 5.80
C ALA A 19 -0.30 -18.74 7.07
N THR A 20 -1.22 -18.51 8.01
CA THR A 20 -1.24 -19.28 9.27
C THR A 20 -1.62 -20.73 9.06
N GLN A 21 -2.25 -21.07 7.93
CA GLN A 21 -2.63 -22.45 7.60
C GLN A 21 -1.48 -23.24 6.98
N GLY A 22 -0.40 -22.56 6.55
CA GLY A 22 0.76 -23.21 5.96
C GLY A 22 1.68 -23.81 7.03
N GLU A 23 2.48 -24.78 6.61
CA GLU A 23 3.48 -25.36 7.47
C GLU A 23 4.55 -24.35 7.85
N ARG A 24 5.01 -24.40 9.09
CA ARG A 24 6.05 -23.53 9.59
C ARG A 24 7.32 -23.72 8.75
N GLY A 25 7.89 -22.63 8.24
CA GLY A 25 9.09 -22.66 7.42
C GLY A 25 8.86 -22.95 5.94
N SER A 26 7.61 -23.19 5.52
CA SER A 26 7.30 -23.42 4.12
C SER A 26 7.38 -22.13 3.31
N TRP A 27 7.67 -22.28 2.00
CA TRP A 27 7.70 -21.11 1.11
C TRP A 27 6.29 -20.52 0.91
N GLU A 28 5.25 -21.37 0.94
CA GLU A 28 3.87 -20.92 0.83
C GLU A 28 3.49 -19.97 1.96
N ARG A 29 3.87 -20.34 3.19
CA ARG A 29 3.60 -19.50 4.36
C ARG A 29 4.32 -18.15 4.24
N SER A 30 5.58 -18.17 3.84
CA SER A 30 6.36 -16.94 3.64
C SER A 30 5.78 -16.07 2.54
N PHE A 31 5.34 -16.69 1.42
CA PHE A 31 4.74 -15.99 0.30
C PHE A 31 3.46 -15.26 0.72
N TRP A 32 2.53 -15.97 1.37
CA TRP A 32 1.27 -15.37 1.78
C TRP A 32 1.46 -14.30 2.85
N ARG A 33 2.43 -14.51 3.73
CA ARG A 33 2.77 -13.52 4.75
C ARG A 33 3.34 -12.24 4.13
N ALA A 34 4.23 -12.38 3.16
CA ALA A 34 4.81 -11.23 2.45
C ALA A 34 3.73 -10.45 1.71
N LEU A 35 2.81 -11.16 1.05
CA LEU A 35 1.71 -10.54 0.32
C LEU A 35 0.75 -9.82 1.28
N GLY A 36 0.44 -10.46 2.41
CA GLY A 36 -0.38 -9.84 3.45
C GLY A 36 0.25 -8.56 4.00
N LEU A 37 1.55 -8.59 4.21
CA LEU A 37 2.28 -7.41 4.67
C LEU A 37 2.25 -6.29 3.63
N GLU A 38 2.43 -6.61 2.35
CA GLU A 38 2.35 -5.62 1.29
C GLU A 38 1.01 -4.89 1.31
N PHE A 39 -0.08 -5.65 1.40
CA PHE A 39 -1.41 -5.04 1.42
C PHE A 39 -1.67 -4.26 2.71
N LEU A 40 -1.09 -4.68 3.83
CA LEU A 40 -1.17 -3.92 5.08
C LEU A 40 -0.49 -2.56 4.93
N LEU A 41 0.69 -2.53 4.31
CA LEU A 41 1.41 -1.28 4.08
C LEU A 41 0.66 -0.37 3.12
N ARG A 42 0.06 -0.93 2.07
CA ARG A 42 -0.78 -0.15 1.15
C ARG A 42 -2.04 0.37 1.84
N ALA A 43 -2.63 -0.42 2.73
CA ALA A 43 -3.77 0.03 3.53
C ALA A 43 -3.40 1.24 4.38
N ALA A 44 -2.25 1.20 5.03
CA ALA A 44 -1.77 2.32 5.84
C ALA A 44 -1.55 3.57 4.99
N LEU A 45 -0.93 3.42 3.82
CA LEU A 45 -0.63 4.53 2.94
C LEU A 45 -1.92 5.15 2.36
N THR A 46 -2.83 4.33 1.85
CA THR A 46 -4.08 4.81 1.25
C THR A 46 -5.06 5.31 2.30
N LYS A 47 -4.90 4.92 3.56
CA LYS A 47 -5.68 5.48 4.66
C LYS A 47 -5.43 6.99 4.79
N ILE A 48 -4.20 7.41 4.52
CA ILE A 48 -3.85 8.83 4.50
C ILE A 48 -4.47 9.49 3.27
N HIS A 49 -4.16 8.97 2.08
CA HIS A 49 -4.80 9.37 0.84
C HIS A 49 -4.46 8.38 -0.28
N PRO A 50 -5.44 7.99 -1.11
CA PRO A 50 -5.18 7.06 -2.22
C PRO A 50 -4.13 7.56 -3.22
N ALA A 51 -3.96 8.87 -3.37
CA ALA A 51 -2.97 9.45 -4.27
C ALA A 51 -1.55 9.01 -3.93
N LEU A 52 -1.28 8.70 -2.66
CA LEU A 52 0.03 8.24 -2.23
C LEU A 52 0.41 6.88 -2.80
N ASN A 53 -0.58 6.11 -3.27
CA ASN A 53 -0.37 4.81 -3.90
C ASN A 53 -0.17 4.91 -5.41
N ALA A 54 -0.34 6.08 -5.99
CA ALA A 54 -0.31 6.29 -7.43
C ALA A 54 1.12 6.39 -7.95
N ASP A 55 1.38 5.72 -9.09
CA ASP A 55 2.60 5.92 -9.85
C ASP A 55 2.53 7.31 -10.49
N PRO A 56 3.53 8.17 -10.31
CA PRO A 56 3.49 9.54 -10.85
C PRO A 56 3.69 9.64 -12.35
N GLN A 57 4.07 8.54 -13.00
CA GLN A 57 4.31 8.52 -14.43
C GLN A 57 3.01 8.60 -15.24
N ASN A 58 3.16 8.57 -16.56
CA ASN A 58 2.04 8.55 -17.50
C ASN A 58 1.16 9.79 -17.40
N GLU A 59 1.82 10.96 -17.41
CA GLU A 59 1.14 12.28 -17.41
C GLU A 59 0.20 12.50 -16.22
N GLY A 60 0.45 11.77 -15.13
CA GLY A 60 -0.37 11.91 -13.93
C GLY A 60 -1.72 11.22 -13.99
N LEU A 61 -1.96 10.35 -14.99
CA LEU A 61 -3.24 9.66 -15.13
C LEU A 61 -3.56 8.81 -13.90
N ASN A 62 -2.55 8.16 -13.31
CA ASN A 62 -2.75 7.35 -12.11
C ASN A 62 -3.18 8.21 -10.92
N LEU A 63 -2.63 9.42 -10.85
CA LEU A 63 -2.98 10.37 -9.81
C LEU A 63 -4.44 10.81 -9.96
N LEU A 64 -4.86 11.11 -11.20
CA LEU A 64 -6.23 11.50 -11.49
C LEU A 64 -7.21 10.40 -11.07
N TYR A 65 -6.86 9.13 -11.32
CA TYR A 65 -7.67 8.01 -10.87
C TYR A 65 -7.84 8.02 -9.36
N ALA A 66 -6.76 8.30 -8.62
CA ALA A 66 -6.81 8.34 -7.17
C ALA A 66 -7.75 9.42 -6.62
N PHE A 67 -7.99 10.47 -7.42
CA PHE A 67 -8.93 11.53 -7.07
C PHE A 67 -10.34 11.28 -7.61
N GLY A 68 -10.59 10.09 -8.14
CA GLY A 68 -11.93 9.71 -8.60
C GLY A 68 -12.24 10.11 -10.04
N ILE A 69 -11.25 10.56 -10.80
CA ILE A 69 -11.45 10.94 -12.20
C ILE A 69 -11.29 9.69 -13.07
N PRO A 70 -12.29 9.36 -13.93
CA PRO A 70 -12.17 8.19 -14.80
C PRO A 70 -10.99 8.31 -15.76
N VAL A 71 -10.24 7.20 -15.89
CA VAL A 71 -9.09 7.14 -16.81
C VAL A 71 -9.22 5.89 -17.68
N LYS A 72 -8.63 5.94 -18.87
CA LYS A 72 -8.57 4.77 -19.74
C LYS A 72 -7.46 3.82 -19.29
N GLY A 73 -7.74 2.52 -19.35
CA GLY A 73 -6.79 1.50 -18.97
C GLY A 73 -6.75 1.27 -17.48
N GLU A 74 -5.86 0.41 -17.05
CA GLU A 74 -5.69 0.11 -15.65
C GLU A 74 -4.74 1.10 -14.99
N PRO A 75 -5.16 1.72 -13.87
CA PRO A 75 -4.28 2.61 -13.13
C PRO A 75 -3.13 1.83 -12.50
N ARG A 76 -1.96 2.45 -12.46
CA ARG A 76 -0.77 1.82 -11.86
C ARG A 76 -0.51 2.37 -10.48
N SER A 77 -0.32 1.44 -9.54
CA SER A 77 0.16 1.79 -8.21
C SER A 77 1.69 1.73 -8.19
N ILE A 78 2.28 2.38 -7.20
CA ILE A 78 3.72 2.32 -6.99
C ILE A 78 4.15 0.92 -6.53
N PRO A 79 5.40 0.51 -6.81
CA PRO A 79 5.90 -0.76 -6.31
C PRO A 79 6.10 -0.73 -4.80
N ILE A 80 6.19 -1.92 -4.18
CA ILE A 80 6.24 -2.03 -2.72
C ILE A 80 7.42 -1.28 -2.09
N HIS A 81 8.57 -1.23 -2.74
CA HIS A 81 9.69 -0.49 -2.19
C HIS A 81 9.40 1.02 -2.08
N ALA A 82 8.60 1.55 -3.00
CA ALA A 82 8.18 2.95 -2.96
C ALA A 82 7.12 3.17 -1.87
N VAL A 83 6.22 2.20 -1.66
CA VAL A 83 5.27 2.25 -0.54
C VAL A 83 6.01 2.37 0.77
N THR A 84 7.01 1.50 0.97
CA THR A 84 7.81 1.49 2.19
C THR A 84 8.55 2.82 2.38
N ALA A 85 9.16 3.34 1.32
CA ALA A 85 9.90 4.60 1.39
C ALA A 85 8.99 5.78 1.74
N ARG A 86 7.79 5.82 1.17
CA ARG A 86 6.82 6.89 1.47
C ARG A 86 6.33 6.81 2.90
N LEU A 87 6.04 5.60 3.40
CA LEU A 87 5.64 5.41 4.79
C LEU A 87 6.74 5.81 5.77
N GLU A 88 7.99 5.45 5.47
CA GLU A 88 9.12 5.85 6.30
C GLU A 88 9.24 7.36 6.41
N ARG A 89 9.09 8.07 5.31
CA ARG A 89 9.14 9.53 5.31
C ARG A 89 8.02 10.14 6.14
N ILE A 90 6.82 9.58 6.06
CA ILE A 90 5.68 10.04 6.84
C ILE A 90 5.94 9.82 8.33
N ILE A 91 6.42 8.63 8.70
CA ILE A 91 6.72 8.28 10.09
C ILE A 91 7.83 9.17 10.64
N GLU A 92 8.90 9.37 9.89
CA GLU A 92 9.99 10.27 10.29
C GLU A 92 9.49 11.68 10.58
N ARG A 93 8.61 12.18 9.72
CA ARG A 93 8.02 13.51 9.87
C ARG A 93 7.31 13.64 11.22
N PHE A 94 6.56 12.62 11.61
CA PHE A 94 5.82 12.63 12.87
C PHE A 94 6.70 12.36 14.09
N GLN A 95 7.83 11.69 13.92
CA GLN A 95 8.75 11.39 15.01
C GLN A 95 9.74 12.51 15.30
N LYS A 96 9.96 13.41 14.34
CA LYS A 96 10.90 14.51 14.54
C LYS A 96 10.38 15.52 15.54
N PRO A 97 11.24 16.06 16.41
CA PRO A 97 10.84 17.10 17.36
C PRO A 97 10.31 18.34 16.66
N GLN A 98 9.29 18.96 17.26
CA GLN A 98 8.66 20.17 16.71
C GLN A 98 9.58 21.37 16.66
N ARG A 99 10.66 21.35 17.43
CA ARG A 99 11.64 22.45 17.45
C ARG A 99 12.28 22.75 16.09
N GLU A 100 12.15 21.86 15.13
CA GLU A 100 12.69 22.04 13.79
C GLU A 100 11.85 22.98 12.92
N PHE A 101 10.75 23.44 13.44
CA PHE A 101 9.85 24.36 12.73
C PHE A 101 10.04 25.80 13.13
#